data_07e8641aafee5ae34e562e573accbc25
#
_entry.id   07e8641aafee5ae34e562e573accbc25
#
_cell.length_a   1.000
_cell.length_b   1.000
_cell.length_c   1.000
_cell.angle_alpha   90.00
_cell.angle_beta   90.00
_cell.angle_gamma   90.00
#
_symmetry.space_group_name_H-M   'P 1'
#
loop_
_entity.id
_entity.type
_entity.pdbx_description
1 polymer ?
#
loop_
_entity_poly.entity_id
_entity_poly.type
_entity_poly.pdbx_seq_one_letter_code
_entity_poly.pdbx_strand_id
1 'polypeptide(L)'
;MHFTHDMKYLFIAEKPSLMRDVQACYRNHKQEVTERVGEIDFTALSGHVCTNCMPTDYEEWKDKSWKAIVYPMIPNPWQIKPIADRRKQETLAQIKRRAADYDGIIVGTDSDVEGYGIYWLMEQYLGLNEKPALRFIEHSLTDAEI
;
A
#
# COMPACT_ATOMS: atom_id res chain seq x y z
N MET A 1 12.12 -18.56 -8.96
CA MET A 1 12.50 -17.15 -8.84
C MET A 1 13.80 -17.10 -8.07
N HIS A 2 14.90 -16.65 -8.68
CA HIS A 2 16.13 -16.42 -7.94
C HIS A 2 16.01 -15.03 -7.29
N PHE A 3 15.85 -15.00 -5.98
CA PHE A 3 16.03 -13.77 -5.21
C PHE A 3 17.53 -13.46 -5.22
N THR A 4 17.91 -12.32 -5.74
CA THR A 4 19.31 -11.87 -5.70
C THR A 4 19.57 -11.21 -4.35
N HIS A 5 20.66 -11.57 -3.68
CA HIS A 5 21.08 -11.05 -2.36
C HIS A 5 21.19 -9.51 -2.26
N ASP A 6 21.14 -8.81 -3.41
CA ASP A 6 21.32 -7.35 -3.49
C ASP A 6 20.00 -6.56 -3.59
N MET A 7 18.85 -7.22 -3.47
CA MET A 7 17.54 -6.55 -3.58
C MET A 7 17.22 -5.77 -2.29
N LYS A 8 16.65 -4.59 -2.47
CA LYS A 8 16.14 -3.76 -1.39
C LYS A 8 14.63 -3.64 -1.47
N TYR A 9 13.96 -3.96 -0.40
CA TYR A 9 12.51 -3.92 -0.32
C TYR A 9 12.02 -2.87 0.67
N LEU A 10 10.90 -2.22 0.33
CA LEU A 10 10.16 -1.41 1.27
C LEU A 10 8.93 -2.19 1.75
N PHE A 11 8.92 -2.57 3.02
CA PHE A 11 7.77 -3.18 3.68
C PHE A 11 6.75 -2.09 4.03
N ILE A 12 5.53 -2.23 3.54
CA ILE A 12 4.43 -1.29 3.79
C ILE A 12 3.36 -2.00 4.63
N ALA A 13 3.38 -1.74 5.93
CA ALA A 13 2.38 -2.28 6.86
C ALA A 13 1.07 -1.47 6.79
N GLU A 14 -0.05 -2.12 7.12
CA GLU A 14 -1.34 -1.44 7.22
C GLU A 14 -1.41 -0.45 8.38
N LYS A 15 -0.73 -0.76 9.48
CA LYS A 15 -0.73 0.02 10.73
C LYS A 15 0.63 -0.01 11.43
N PRO A 16 0.96 1.04 12.21
CA PRO A 16 2.27 1.13 12.87
C PRO A 16 2.55 0.02 13.89
N SER A 17 1.54 -0.60 14.50
CA SER A 17 1.71 -1.74 15.40
C SER A 17 2.32 -2.93 14.67
N LEU A 18 1.69 -3.36 13.58
CA LEU A 18 2.20 -4.46 12.74
C LEU A 18 3.63 -4.18 12.25
N MET A 19 3.87 -2.95 11.77
CA MET A 19 5.23 -2.57 11.35
C MET A 19 6.27 -2.79 12.45
N ARG A 20 5.96 -2.38 13.69
CA ARG A 20 6.90 -2.54 14.82
C ARG A 20 7.17 -3.99 15.15
N ASP A 21 6.14 -4.83 15.13
CA ASP A 21 6.25 -6.26 15.46
C ASP A 21 7.11 -6.97 14.41
N VAL A 22 6.80 -6.80 13.13
CA VAL A 22 7.59 -7.39 12.02
C VAL A 22 9.02 -6.83 11.99
N GLN A 23 9.21 -5.53 12.22
CA GLN A 23 10.53 -4.93 12.28
C GLN A 23 11.37 -5.45 13.45
N ALA A 24 10.76 -5.73 14.61
CA ALA A 24 11.45 -6.31 15.75
C ALA A 24 11.92 -7.74 15.43
N CYS A 25 11.06 -8.57 14.84
CA CYS A 25 11.43 -9.90 14.38
C CYS A 25 12.55 -9.85 13.33
N TYR A 26 12.40 -9.00 12.31
CA TYR A 26 13.44 -8.81 11.29
C TYR A 26 14.82 -8.47 11.90
N ARG A 27 14.87 -7.60 12.91
CA ARG A 27 16.13 -7.25 13.58
C ARG A 27 16.81 -8.45 14.25
N ASN A 28 16.01 -9.35 14.81
CA ASN A 28 16.52 -10.57 15.46
C ASN A 28 17.05 -11.60 14.44
N HIS A 29 16.51 -11.61 13.23
CA HIS A 29 16.81 -12.57 12.16
C HIS A 29 17.41 -11.91 10.92
N LYS A 30 17.96 -10.69 11.05
CA LYS A 30 18.36 -9.85 9.92
C LYS A 30 19.27 -10.57 8.92
N GLN A 31 20.29 -11.28 9.41
CA GLN A 31 21.23 -11.96 8.53
C GLN A 31 20.53 -13.02 7.68
N GLU A 32 19.74 -13.89 8.28
CA GLU A 32 19.04 -14.97 7.60
C GLU A 32 18.04 -14.43 6.55
N VAL A 33 17.26 -13.42 6.93
CA VAL A 33 16.28 -12.81 6.03
C VAL A 33 16.98 -12.08 4.88
N THR A 34 18.06 -11.35 5.17
CA THR A 34 18.81 -10.65 4.10
C THR A 34 19.43 -11.64 3.11
N GLU A 35 19.93 -12.77 3.57
CA GLU A 35 20.46 -13.82 2.70
C GLU A 35 19.40 -14.48 1.80
N ARG A 36 18.15 -14.53 2.26
CA ARG A 36 17.05 -15.20 1.52
C ARG A 36 16.23 -14.26 0.64
N VAL A 37 15.98 -13.06 1.13
CA VAL A 37 15.03 -12.11 0.51
C VAL A 37 15.73 -10.84 0.04
N GLY A 38 16.65 -10.31 0.84
CA GLY A 38 17.31 -9.03 0.64
C GLY A 38 17.14 -8.09 1.83
N GLU A 39 17.61 -6.86 1.70
CA GLU A 39 17.43 -5.83 2.72
C GLU A 39 16.00 -5.33 2.77
N ILE A 40 15.46 -5.16 3.99
CA ILE A 40 14.09 -4.68 4.18
C ILE A 40 14.10 -3.43 5.06
N ASP A 41 13.51 -2.36 4.53
CA ASP A 41 13.14 -1.18 5.29
C ASP A 41 11.62 -1.12 5.48
N PHE A 42 11.18 -0.39 6.50
CA PHE A 42 9.81 -0.44 6.97
C PHE A 42 9.13 0.93 6.93
N THR A 43 7.85 0.91 6.59
CA THR A 43 6.93 2.03 6.72
C THR A 43 5.53 1.51 7.03
N ALA A 44 4.63 2.38 7.48
CA ALA A 44 3.28 1.99 7.80
C ALA A 44 2.27 3.01 7.26
N LEU A 45 1.12 2.48 6.89
CA LEU A 45 -0.10 3.25 6.68
C LEU A 45 -0.82 3.50 8.02
N SER A 46 -1.93 4.19 7.97
CA SER A 46 -2.90 4.32 9.05
C SER A 46 -4.29 3.87 8.56
N GLY A 47 -4.38 2.60 8.14
CA GLY A 47 -5.54 2.06 7.45
C GLY A 47 -5.72 2.68 6.05
N HIS A 48 -6.95 2.94 5.64
CA HIS A 48 -7.25 3.55 4.34
C HIS A 48 -6.58 4.92 4.17
N VAL A 49 -5.83 5.10 3.09
CA VAL A 49 -5.15 6.36 2.73
C VAL A 49 -5.66 6.92 1.41
N CYS A 50 -6.26 6.08 0.56
CA CYS A 50 -6.90 6.43 -0.70
C CYS A 50 -8.34 5.92 -0.74
N THR A 51 -9.13 6.52 -1.61
CA THR A 51 -10.52 6.12 -1.89
C THR A 51 -10.84 6.35 -3.36
N ASN A 52 -11.87 5.69 -3.86
CA ASN A 52 -12.41 5.99 -5.17
C ASN A 52 -13.05 7.38 -5.20
N CYS A 53 -12.95 8.06 -6.33
CA CYS A 53 -13.69 9.28 -6.58
C CYS A 53 -15.18 9.01 -6.59
N MET A 54 -15.95 9.90 -5.98
CA MET A 54 -17.41 9.89 -6.02
C MET A 54 -17.91 10.54 -7.31
N PRO A 55 -19.14 10.30 -7.75
CA PRO A 55 -19.69 10.96 -8.94
C PRO A 55 -19.54 12.48 -8.92
N THR A 56 -19.64 13.09 -7.74
CA THR A 56 -19.46 14.55 -7.54
C THR A 56 -18.02 15.03 -7.76
N ASP A 57 -17.04 14.14 -7.84
CA ASP A 57 -15.64 14.50 -8.12
C ASP A 57 -15.35 14.59 -9.63
N TYR A 58 -16.25 14.06 -10.48
CA TYR A 58 -16.08 14.06 -11.93
C TYR A 58 -16.76 15.28 -12.57
N GLU A 59 -16.06 15.95 -13.48
CA GLU A 59 -16.55 17.14 -14.17
C GLU A 59 -17.89 16.89 -14.87
N GLU A 60 -18.11 15.66 -15.34
CA GLU A 60 -19.34 15.26 -16.02
C GLU A 60 -20.59 15.38 -15.13
N TRP A 61 -20.45 15.17 -13.81
CA TRP A 61 -21.59 15.05 -12.89
C TRP A 61 -21.58 16.04 -11.72
N LYS A 62 -20.47 16.71 -11.43
CA LYS A 62 -20.25 17.47 -10.18
C LYS A 62 -21.30 18.56 -9.93
N ASP A 63 -21.79 19.22 -10.97
CA ASP A 63 -22.72 20.33 -10.86
C ASP A 63 -24.15 19.99 -11.33
N LYS A 64 -24.41 18.71 -11.62
CA LYS A 64 -25.73 18.27 -12.10
C LYS A 64 -26.64 17.91 -10.93
N SER A 65 -27.90 18.30 -11.03
CA SER A 65 -28.92 17.79 -10.12
C SER A 65 -29.16 16.29 -10.38
N TRP A 66 -29.51 15.53 -9.36
CA TRP A 66 -29.82 14.10 -9.49
C TRP A 66 -30.85 13.76 -10.59
N LYS A 67 -31.78 14.70 -10.88
CA LYS A 67 -32.78 14.54 -11.93
C LYS A 67 -32.22 14.68 -13.36
N ALA A 68 -31.06 15.34 -13.48
CA ALA A 68 -30.39 15.56 -14.76
C ALA A 68 -29.30 14.53 -15.08
N ILE A 69 -29.07 13.59 -14.17
CA ILE A 69 -28.06 12.54 -14.34
C ILE A 69 -28.67 11.35 -15.08
N VAL A 70 -27.98 10.89 -16.11
CA VAL A 70 -28.31 9.66 -16.83
C VAL A 70 -27.60 8.49 -16.15
N TYR A 71 -28.35 7.47 -15.81
CA TYR A 71 -27.83 6.24 -15.19
C TYR A 71 -27.61 5.14 -16.22
N PRO A 72 -26.64 4.23 -16.00
CA PRO A 72 -25.69 4.20 -14.89
C PRO A 72 -24.57 5.24 -15.02
N MET A 73 -24.09 5.79 -13.90
CA MET A 73 -22.92 6.64 -13.86
C MET A 73 -21.65 5.76 -13.82
N ILE A 74 -21.04 5.56 -14.96
CA ILE A 74 -19.82 4.75 -15.11
C ILE A 74 -18.69 5.68 -15.53
N PRO A 75 -17.78 6.03 -14.60
CA PRO A 75 -16.66 6.91 -14.95
C PRO A 75 -15.65 6.21 -15.86
N ASN A 76 -15.09 6.97 -16.79
CA ASN A 76 -14.02 6.50 -17.66
C ASN A 76 -13.02 7.66 -17.93
N PRO A 77 -11.78 7.60 -17.40
CA PRO A 77 -11.26 6.54 -16.53
C PRO A 77 -11.82 6.58 -15.11
N TRP A 78 -11.74 5.45 -14.42
CA TRP A 78 -12.00 5.38 -12.98
C TRP A 78 -10.87 6.09 -12.22
N GLN A 79 -11.22 6.99 -11.30
CA GLN A 79 -10.25 7.81 -10.59
C GLN A 79 -10.18 7.47 -9.10
N ILE A 80 -8.98 7.56 -8.57
CA ILE A 80 -8.67 7.36 -7.16
C ILE A 80 -8.13 8.68 -6.62
N LYS A 81 -8.53 9.03 -5.39
CA LYS A 81 -8.04 10.22 -4.69
C LYS A 81 -7.53 9.89 -3.29
N PRO A 82 -6.61 10.69 -2.74
CA PRO A 82 -6.22 10.55 -1.35
C PRO A 82 -7.38 10.94 -0.44
N ILE A 83 -7.44 10.31 0.73
CA ILE A 83 -8.37 10.74 1.78
C ILE A 83 -7.99 12.15 2.24
N ALA A 84 -9.00 12.99 2.51
CA ALA A 84 -8.83 14.38 2.94
C ALA A 84 -8.35 14.46 4.41
N ASP A 85 -7.19 13.89 4.67
CA ASP A 85 -6.48 13.91 5.94
C ASP A 85 -5.01 14.24 5.68
N ARG A 86 -4.52 15.31 6.32
CA ARG A 86 -3.17 15.81 6.09
C ARG A 86 -2.09 14.76 6.40
N ARG A 87 -2.23 14.02 7.51
CA ARG A 87 -1.23 13.02 7.92
C ARG A 87 -1.18 11.86 6.92
N LYS A 88 -2.34 11.43 6.42
CA LYS A 88 -2.43 10.38 5.39
C LYS A 88 -1.80 10.82 4.08
N GLN A 89 -2.01 12.08 3.68
CA GLN A 89 -1.40 12.64 2.49
C GLN A 89 0.12 12.80 2.63
N GLU A 90 0.62 13.22 3.79
CA GLU A 90 2.05 13.25 4.10
C GLU A 90 2.67 11.85 4.05
N THR A 91 1.97 10.84 4.57
CA THR A 91 2.38 9.41 4.49
C THR A 91 2.47 8.94 3.05
N LEU A 92 1.47 9.22 2.21
CA LEU A 92 1.50 8.88 0.79
C LEU A 92 2.68 9.54 0.06
N ALA A 93 2.92 10.83 0.30
CA ALA A 93 4.05 11.54 -0.29
C ALA A 93 5.39 10.96 0.15
N GLN A 94 5.51 10.55 1.41
CA GLN A 94 6.71 9.91 1.95
C GLN A 94 6.93 8.53 1.32
N ILE A 95 5.89 7.71 1.21
CA ILE A 95 5.97 6.39 0.58
C ILE A 95 6.39 6.52 -0.89
N LYS A 96 5.79 7.44 -1.63
CA LYS A 96 6.15 7.70 -3.04
C LYS A 96 7.62 8.03 -3.21
N ARG A 97 8.15 8.93 -2.38
CA ARG A 97 9.58 9.30 -2.43
C ARG A 97 10.48 8.12 -2.08
N ARG A 98 10.16 7.42 -0.97
CA ARG A 98 10.97 6.28 -0.53
C ARG A 98 10.95 5.13 -1.53
N ALA A 99 9.78 4.79 -2.08
CA ALA A 99 9.65 3.68 -3.02
C ALA A 99 10.56 3.81 -4.25
N ALA A 100 11.00 5.02 -4.59
CA ALA A 100 11.96 5.21 -5.69
C ALA A 100 13.33 4.57 -5.43
N ASP A 101 13.74 4.47 -4.17
CA ASP A 101 15.05 3.97 -3.75
C ASP A 101 15.08 2.44 -3.50
N TYR A 102 13.94 1.75 -3.74
CA TYR A 102 13.81 0.31 -3.50
C TYR A 102 13.50 -0.45 -4.78
N ASP A 103 14.02 -1.68 -4.87
CA ASP A 103 13.81 -2.55 -6.03
C ASP A 103 12.42 -3.16 -6.05
N GLY A 104 11.81 -3.36 -4.89
CA GLY A 104 10.48 -3.93 -4.76
C GLY A 104 9.74 -3.50 -3.49
N ILE A 105 8.51 -3.94 -3.39
CA ILE A 105 7.62 -3.67 -2.26
C ILE A 105 7.27 -4.99 -1.58
N ILE A 106 7.23 -5.00 -0.24
CA ILE A 106 6.60 -6.07 0.53
C ILE A 106 5.29 -5.54 1.06
N VAL A 107 4.20 -6.16 0.64
CA VAL A 107 2.83 -5.78 0.99
C VAL A 107 2.46 -6.38 2.34
N GLY A 108 2.44 -5.57 3.37
CA GLY A 108 2.16 -5.94 4.76
C GLY A 108 0.79 -5.43 5.25
N THR A 109 -0.20 -5.28 4.35
CA THR A 109 -1.60 -5.09 4.77
C THR A 109 -2.22 -6.43 5.11
N ASP A 110 -3.29 -6.43 5.90
CA ASP A 110 -3.96 -7.66 6.33
C ASP A 110 -4.35 -8.55 5.13
N SER A 111 -4.30 -9.88 5.31
CA SER A 111 -4.49 -10.85 4.22
C SER A 111 -5.97 -11.13 3.92
N ASP A 112 -6.78 -10.08 3.96
CA ASP A 112 -8.20 -10.11 3.64
C ASP A 112 -8.55 -9.16 2.47
N VAL A 113 -9.82 -9.12 2.10
CA VAL A 113 -10.31 -8.29 0.98
C VAL A 113 -10.10 -6.80 1.27
N GLU A 114 -10.24 -6.37 2.52
CA GLU A 114 -10.05 -4.98 2.94
C GLU A 114 -8.58 -4.57 2.81
N GLY A 115 -7.66 -5.36 3.37
CA GLY A 115 -6.23 -5.10 3.29
C GLY A 115 -5.70 -5.11 1.86
N TYR A 116 -6.23 -5.98 1.00
CA TYR A 116 -5.96 -5.93 -0.45
C TYR A 116 -6.43 -4.63 -1.08
N GLY A 117 -7.64 -4.19 -0.74
CA GLY A 117 -8.22 -2.95 -1.25
C GLY A 117 -7.42 -1.70 -0.82
N ILE A 118 -6.99 -1.66 0.44
CA ILE A 118 -6.15 -0.57 0.98
C ILE A 118 -4.86 -0.44 0.17
N TYR A 119 -4.13 -1.54 0.00
CA TYR A 119 -2.88 -1.55 -0.75
C TYR A 119 -3.09 -1.21 -2.22
N TRP A 120 -4.06 -1.85 -2.89
CA TRP A 120 -4.32 -1.66 -4.31
C TRP A 120 -4.66 -0.21 -4.65
N LEU A 121 -5.53 0.45 -3.88
CA LEU A 121 -5.88 1.86 -4.09
C LEU A 121 -4.64 2.76 -3.93
N MET A 122 -3.80 2.51 -2.95
CA MET A 122 -2.55 3.24 -2.74
C MET A 122 -1.57 3.01 -3.90
N GLU A 123 -1.37 1.75 -4.27
CA GLU A 123 -0.47 1.35 -5.37
C GLU A 123 -0.84 2.04 -6.68
N GLN A 124 -2.13 2.00 -7.06
CA GLN A 124 -2.63 2.66 -8.26
C GLN A 124 -2.46 4.18 -8.19
N TYR A 125 -2.79 4.78 -7.05
CA TYR A 125 -2.66 6.23 -6.85
C TYR A 125 -1.20 6.71 -6.93
N LEU A 126 -0.27 5.95 -6.38
CA LEU A 126 1.16 6.28 -6.38
C LEU A 126 1.90 5.85 -7.66
N GLY A 127 1.28 5.03 -8.51
CA GLY A 127 1.92 4.48 -9.71
C GLY A 127 3.01 3.46 -9.40
N LEU A 128 2.79 2.59 -8.39
CA LEU A 128 3.75 1.57 -7.95
C LEU A 128 3.50 0.18 -8.57
N ASN A 129 2.47 0.04 -9.38
CA ASN A 129 2.03 -1.22 -9.99
C ASN A 129 3.05 -1.90 -10.91
N GLU A 130 4.09 -1.19 -11.34
CA GLU A 130 5.19 -1.76 -12.15
C GLU A 130 6.34 -2.31 -11.29
N LYS A 131 6.35 -2.03 -9.99
CA LYS A 131 7.38 -2.55 -9.08
C LYS A 131 7.10 -4.00 -8.71
N PRO A 132 8.13 -4.86 -8.63
CA PRO A 132 7.98 -6.20 -8.06
C PRO A 132 7.37 -6.12 -6.66
N ALA A 133 6.32 -6.91 -6.41
CA ALA A 133 5.66 -6.94 -5.12
C ALA A 133 5.64 -8.36 -4.55
N LEU A 134 6.03 -8.49 -3.28
CA LEU A 134 5.88 -9.69 -2.48
C LEU A 134 4.75 -9.49 -1.49
N ARG A 135 4.00 -10.53 -1.19
CA ARG A 135 2.96 -10.50 -0.16
C ARG A 135 3.47 -11.11 1.13
N PHE A 136 3.45 -10.35 2.20
CA PHE A 136 3.61 -10.85 3.55
C PHE A 136 2.28 -11.49 3.99
N ILE A 137 2.33 -12.74 4.40
CA ILE A 137 1.16 -13.50 4.90
C ILE A 137 1.56 -14.09 6.23
N GLU A 138 0.82 -13.74 7.27
CA GLU A 138 0.97 -14.28 8.61
C GLU A 138 -0.34 -14.90 9.08
N HIS A 139 -0.23 -15.89 9.96
CA HIS A 139 -1.37 -16.47 10.67
C HIS A 139 -1.41 -16.07 12.15
N SER A 140 -0.27 -15.59 12.67
CA SER A 140 -0.14 -15.01 14.01
C SER A 140 1.06 -14.08 14.07
N LEU A 141 1.10 -13.20 15.08
CA LEU A 141 2.22 -12.28 15.33
C LEU A 141 3.21 -12.86 16.35
N THR A 142 3.55 -14.14 16.21
CA THR A 142 4.64 -14.76 16.98
C THR A 142 5.94 -14.76 16.18
N ASP A 143 7.09 -14.68 16.84
CA ASP A 143 8.41 -14.69 16.18
C ASP A 143 8.62 -15.91 15.28
N ALA A 144 7.91 -17.01 15.54
CA ALA A 144 8.00 -18.24 14.74
C ALA A 144 7.22 -18.16 13.43
N GLU A 145 6.21 -17.27 13.33
CA GLU A 145 5.35 -17.08 12.16
C GLU A 145 5.80 -15.91 11.28
N ILE A 146 6.42 -14.89 11.90
CA ILE A 146 7.00 -13.73 11.22
C ILE A 146 8.37 -14.11 10.62
#